data_f8a58d7f4a56e180f747ec23d410e9bc
#
_entry.id   f8a58d7f4a56e180f747ec23d410e9bc
#
_cell.length_a   1.000
_cell.length_b   1.000
_cell.length_c   1.000
_cell.angle_alpha   90.00
_cell.angle_beta   90.00
_cell.angle_gamma   90.00
#
_symmetry.space_group_name_H-M   'P 1'
#
loop_
_entity.id
_entity.type
_entity.pdbx_description
1 polymer ?
#
loop_
_entity_poly.entity_id
_entity_poly.type
_entity_poly.pdbx_seq_one_letter_code
_entity_poly.pdbx_strand_id
1 'polypeptide(L)'
;DLAKDLLQVHPNTYALVLSMENITLNWYFGNEKSMLLPNCLFRMGGAAVLLSNKRSDRRRSKYQLVHTVRTHKGADDKCFTCVYQLEDSDGKVGVSLSKELMAVAGDALKTNITTLGPLVLPMSEQFLFFATLVGRKLLKAKIRPYIPDFKSAFEHFCI
;
A
#
# COMPACT_ATOMS: atom_id res chain seq x y z
N ASP A 1 3.16 -11.10 -2.06
CA ASP A 1 4.58 -11.47 -2.21
C ASP A 1 4.72 -12.99 -2.34
N LEU A 2 4.39 -13.80 -1.33
CA LEU A 2 4.58 -15.25 -1.32
C LEU A 2 4.06 -15.95 -2.59
N ALA A 3 2.84 -15.65 -3.02
CA ALA A 3 2.27 -16.25 -4.23
C ALA A 3 3.07 -15.91 -5.49
N LYS A 4 3.59 -14.68 -5.59
CA LYS A 4 4.48 -14.27 -6.68
C LYS A 4 5.78 -15.07 -6.67
N ASP A 5 6.40 -15.22 -5.49
CA ASP A 5 7.68 -15.93 -5.35
C ASP A 5 7.52 -17.43 -5.64
N LEU A 6 6.43 -18.05 -5.16
CA LEU A 6 6.10 -19.43 -5.48
C LEU A 6 5.90 -19.67 -6.99
N LEU A 7 5.23 -18.74 -7.67
CA LEU A 7 5.05 -18.82 -9.13
C LEU A 7 6.35 -18.63 -9.93
N GLN A 8 7.37 -18.01 -9.34
CA GLN A 8 8.70 -17.94 -9.98
C GLN A 8 9.46 -19.27 -9.91
N VAL A 9 9.24 -20.02 -8.83
CA VAL A 9 9.90 -21.33 -8.61
C VAL A 9 9.16 -22.47 -9.31
N HIS A 10 7.83 -22.42 -9.33
CA HIS A 10 7.00 -23.49 -9.90
C HIS A 10 6.42 -23.07 -11.26
N PRO A 11 6.97 -23.54 -12.38
CA PRO A 11 6.48 -23.18 -13.72
C PRO A 11 5.13 -23.83 -14.03
N ASN A 12 4.37 -23.17 -14.91
CA ASN A 12 3.09 -23.67 -15.44
C ASN A 12 2.01 -23.97 -14.35
N THR A 13 1.98 -23.17 -13.32
CA THR A 13 1.06 -23.34 -12.19
C THR A 13 0.13 -22.14 -12.00
N TYR A 14 -0.85 -22.33 -11.14
CA TYR A 14 -1.75 -21.30 -10.64
C TYR A 14 -1.51 -21.06 -9.15
N ALA A 15 -1.70 -19.83 -8.71
CA ALA A 15 -1.79 -19.49 -7.29
C ALA A 15 -3.09 -18.73 -7.05
N LEU A 16 -3.91 -19.20 -6.13
CA LEU A 16 -5.12 -18.53 -5.70
C LEU A 16 -4.85 -17.82 -4.37
N VAL A 17 -4.97 -16.50 -4.37
CA VAL A 17 -4.90 -15.69 -3.16
C VAL A 17 -6.31 -15.35 -2.72
N LEU A 18 -6.69 -15.86 -1.55
CA LEU A 18 -7.95 -15.55 -0.90
C LEU A 18 -7.69 -14.54 0.23
N SER A 19 -8.36 -13.41 0.19
CA SER A 19 -8.39 -12.43 1.27
C SER A 19 -9.81 -12.33 1.79
N MET A 20 -9.97 -12.52 3.08
CA MET A 20 -11.26 -12.42 3.76
C MET A 20 -11.09 -11.54 4.99
N GLU A 21 -12.02 -10.63 5.18
CA GLU A 21 -12.03 -9.73 6.32
C GLU A 21 -13.39 -9.81 7.03
N ASN A 22 -13.33 -9.96 8.35
CA ASN A 22 -14.50 -9.91 9.20
C ASN A 22 -14.15 -9.19 10.51
N ILE A 23 -14.60 -7.96 10.66
CA ILE A 23 -14.34 -7.15 11.84
C ILE A 23 -15.44 -7.25 12.89
N THR A 24 -16.47 -8.06 12.65
CA THR A 24 -17.62 -8.17 13.55
C THR A 24 -17.23 -8.60 14.97
N LEU A 25 -16.17 -9.40 15.11
CA LEU A 25 -15.66 -9.81 16.43
C LEU A 25 -15.05 -8.63 17.23
N ASN A 26 -14.64 -7.59 16.55
CA ASN A 26 -14.05 -6.38 17.14
C ASN A 26 -15.06 -5.23 17.21
N TRP A 27 -16.36 -5.54 17.16
CA TRP A 27 -17.41 -4.53 17.27
C TRP A 27 -17.35 -3.86 18.64
N TYR A 28 -17.26 -2.54 18.63
CA TYR A 28 -17.21 -1.74 19.86
C TYR A 28 -18.62 -1.32 20.30
N PHE A 29 -18.97 -1.58 21.56
CA PHE A 29 -20.26 -1.31 22.16
C PHE A 29 -20.28 -0.07 23.09
N GLY A 30 -19.20 0.70 23.12
CA GLY A 30 -19.07 1.90 23.94
C GLY A 30 -19.47 3.19 23.21
N ASN A 31 -19.15 4.32 23.82
CA ASN A 31 -19.48 5.66 23.35
C ASN A 31 -18.25 6.47 22.91
N GLU A 32 -17.04 5.90 22.97
CA GLU A 32 -15.82 6.60 22.58
C GLU A 32 -15.76 6.78 21.05
N LYS A 33 -15.75 8.05 20.60
CA LYS A 33 -15.86 8.40 19.18
C LYS A 33 -14.73 7.80 18.31
N SER A 34 -13.52 7.75 18.85
CA SER A 34 -12.36 7.19 18.13
C SER A 34 -12.52 5.69 17.84
N MET A 35 -13.24 4.97 18.70
CA MET A 35 -13.50 3.54 18.61
C MET A 35 -14.81 3.21 17.89
N LEU A 36 -15.74 4.17 17.77
CA LEU A 36 -16.98 4.00 16.99
C LEU A 36 -16.72 4.08 15.47
N LEU A 37 -15.69 4.82 15.06
CA LEU A 37 -15.38 5.03 13.66
C LEU A 37 -15.13 3.71 12.89
N PRO A 38 -14.38 2.72 13.41
CA PRO A 38 -14.24 1.41 12.79
C PRO A 38 -15.56 0.68 12.54
N ASN A 39 -16.53 0.78 13.45
CA ASN A 39 -17.85 0.17 13.27
C ASN A 39 -18.59 0.71 12.04
N CYS A 40 -18.34 1.97 11.67
CA CYS A 40 -18.96 2.61 10.51
C CYS A 40 -18.24 2.30 9.21
N LEU A 41 -16.90 2.21 9.25
CA LEU A 41 -16.06 2.08 8.06
C LEU A 41 -15.85 0.63 7.63
N PHE A 42 -15.61 -0.26 8.60
CA PHE A 42 -15.22 -1.62 8.30
C PHE A 42 -16.42 -2.56 8.25
N ARG A 43 -16.45 -3.36 7.22
CA ARG A 43 -17.47 -4.36 6.96
C ARG A 43 -16.83 -5.73 6.74
N MET A 44 -17.66 -6.71 6.57
CA MET A 44 -17.26 -8.01 6.08
C MET A 44 -17.01 -7.94 4.57
N GLY A 45 -15.92 -8.50 4.11
CA GLY A 45 -15.56 -8.52 2.71
C GLY A 45 -14.66 -9.69 2.37
N GLY A 46 -14.59 -10.00 1.08
CA GLY A 46 -13.67 -11.02 0.58
C GLY A 46 -13.28 -10.75 -0.87
N ALA A 47 -12.07 -11.15 -1.21
CA ALA A 47 -11.54 -11.10 -2.56
C ALA A 47 -10.78 -12.37 -2.90
N ALA A 48 -10.88 -12.79 -4.15
CA ALA A 48 -10.13 -13.91 -4.69
C ALA A 48 -9.33 -13.44 -5.90
N VAL A 49 -8.02 -13.58 -5.85
CA VAL A 49 -7.10 -13.20 -6.94
C VAL A 49 -6.43 -14.46 -7.47
N LEU A 50 -6.73 -14.83 -8.71
CA LEU A 50 -6.09 -15.93 -9.39
C LEU A 50 -4.88 -15.42 -10.17
N LEU A 51 -3.69 -15.91 -9.81
CA LEU A 51 -2.43 -15.64 -10.48
C LEU A 51 -2.02 -16.86 -11.31
N SER A 52 -1.47 -16.61 -12.50
CA SER A 52 -0.96 -17.65 -13.41
C SER A 52 0.39 -17.25 -13.96
N ASN A 53 1.31 -18.20 -14.07
CA ASN A 53 2.57 -18.03 -14.80
C ASN A 53 2.58 -18.81 -16.14
N LYS A 54 1.42 -19.33 -16.57
CA LYS A 54 1.29 -20.05 -17.82
C LYS A 54 1.28 -19.09 -19.02
N ARG A 55 2.07 -19.39 -20.04
CA ARG A 55 2.10 -18.58 -21.28
C ARG A 55 0.77 -18.54 -22.01
N SER A 56 -0.02 -19.62 -21.96
CA SER A 56 -1.35 -19.71 -22.57
C SER A 56 -2.33 -18.67 -22.02
N ASP A 57 -2.17 -18.29 -20.75
CA ASP A 57 -3.13 -17.44 -20.06
C ASP A 57 -2.84 -15.94 -20.26
N ARG A 58 -1.66 -15.60 -20.78
CA ARG A 58 -1.23 -14.21 -20.97
C ARG A 58 -2.19 -13.36 -21.80
N ARG A 59 -2.81 -13.96 -22.84
CA ARG A 59 -3.77 -13.25 -23.70
C ARG A 59 -5.17 -13.13 -23.08
N ARG A 60 -5.45 -13.96 -22.08
CA ARG A 60 -6.77 -14.04 -21.42
C ARG A 60 -6.78 -13.33 -20.09
N SER A 61 -5.60 -13.01 -19.53
CA SER A 61 -5.48 -12.29 -18.26
C SER A 61 -5.92 -10.83 -18.43
N LYS A 62 -6.66 -10.33 -17.46
CA LYS A 62 -7.09 -8.92 -17.41
C LYS A 62 -5.96 -7.97 -17.05
N TYR A 63 -5.04 -8.44 -16.21
CA TYR A 63 -3.92 -7.66 -15.67
C TYR A 63 -2.65 -8.47 -15.69
N GLN A 64 -1.52 -7.79 -15.79
CA GLN A 64 -0.20 -8.35 -15.61
C GLN A 64 0.41 -7.74 -14.37
N LEU A 65 0.84 -8.59 -13.42
CA LEU A 65 1.57 -8.12 -12.24
C LEU A 65 2.98 -7.71 -12.66
N VAL A 66 3.32 -6.44 -12.52
CA VAL A 66 4.63 -5.89 -12.89
C VAL A 66 5.56 -5.90 -11.69
N HIS A 67 5.22 -5.17 -10.65
CA HIS A 67 6.00 -5.09 -9.41
C HIS A 67 5.11 -5.08 -8.17
N THR A 68 5.68 -5.57 -7.08
CA THR A 68 5.08 -5.49 -5.75
C THR A 68 6.10 -4.86 -4.81
N VAL A 69 5.73 -3.75 -4.16
CA VAL A 69 6.55 -3.09 -3.15
C VAL A 69 5.77 -3.04 -1.86
N ARG A 70 6.37 -3.55 -0.78
CA ARG A 70 5.79 -3.54 0.55
C ARG A 70 6.53 -2.53 1.43
N THR A 71 5.78 -1.64 2.06
CA THR A 71 6.30 -0.66 3.02
C THR A 71 5.72 -0.94 4.40
N HIS A 72 6.58 -1.03 5.40
CA HIS A 72 6.19 -1.23 6.79
C HIS A 72 6.80 -0.12 7.66
N LYS A 73 5.95 0.58 8.42
CA LYS A 73 6.33 1.70 9.28
C LYS A 73 6.08 1.43 10.77
N GLY A 74 5.76 0.22 11.16
CA GLY A 74 5.38 -0.14 12.53
C GLY A 74 6.50 -0.03 13.58
N ALA A 75 7.74 0.24 13.17
CA ALA A 75 8.84 0.52 14.09
C ALA A 75 8.83 1.96 14.63
N ASP A 76 8.06 2.86 14.03
CA ASP A 76 7.87 4.23 14.50
C ASP A 76 6.66 4.26 15.44
N ASP A 77 6.84 4.80 16.65
CA ASP A 77 5.80 4.86 17.68
C ASP A 77 4.53 5.58 17.23
N LYS A 78 4.66 6.64 16.43
CA LYS A 78 3.51 7.35 15.87
C LYS A 78 2.72 6.48 14.89
N CYS A 79 3.42 5.69 14.09
CA CYS A 79 2.80 4.77 13.15
C CYS A 79 2.16 3.58 13.88
N PHE A 80 2.81 3.09 14.92
CA PHE A 80 2.32 1.97 15.74
C PHE A 80 1.04 2.36 16.49
N THR A 81 1.00 3.53 17.09
CA THR A 81 -0.13 3.98 17.93
C THR A 81 -1.29 4.56 17.14
N CYS A 82 -1.17 4.77 15.82
CA CYS A 82 -2.24 5.38 15.03
C CYS A 82 -3.46 4.46 14.85
N VAL A 83 -3.30 3.14 15.00
CA VAL A 83 -4.39 2.16 15.09
C VAL A 83 -4.05 1.22 16.24
N TYR A 84 -4.80 1.30 17.33
CA TYR A 84 -4.49 0.56 18.54
C TYR A 84 -5.74 0.05 19.25
N GLN A 85 -5.65 -1.16 19.80
CA GLN A 85 -6.73 -1.74 20.60
C GLN A 85 -6.58 -1.27 22.05
N LEU A 86 -7.61 -0.62 22.57
CA LEU A 86 -7.64 -0.03 23.91
C LEU A 86 -8.96 -0.36 24.61
N GLU A 87 -8.96 -0.20 25.93
CA GLU A 87 -10.17 -0.16 26.74
C GLU A 87 -10.61 1.30 26.95
N ASP A 88 -11.90 1.53 26.93
CA ASP A 88 -12.47 2.83 27.31
C ASP A 88 -12.58 2.99 28.82
N SER A 89 -13.13 4.14 29.28
CA SER A 89 -13.36 4.41 30.71
C SER A 89 -14.30 3.42 31.40
N ASP A 90 -15.13 2.72 30.62
CA ASP A 90 -16.09 1.74 31.11
C ASP A 90 -15.55 0.30 31.02
N GLY A 91 -14.27 0.11 30.64
CA GLY A 91 -13.61 -1.19 30.46
C GLY A 91 -14.04 -1.93 29.19
N LYS A 92 -14.64 -1.23 28.21
CA LYS A 92 -15.02 -1.86 26.94
C LYS A 92 -13.90 -1.75 25.94
N VAL A 93 -13.54 -2.90 25.35
CA VAL A 93 -12.46 -2.99 24.37
C VAL A 93 -12.93 -2.52 23.00
N GLY A 94 -12.13 -1.68 22.34
CA GLY A 94 -12.35 -1.21 20.98
C GLY A 94 -11.04 -0.90 20.24
N VAL A 95 -11.13 -0.71 18.94
CA VAL A 95 -9.99 -0.29 18.10
C VAL A 95 -10.07 1.22 17.92
N SER A 96 -9.12 1.94 18.49
CA SER A 96 -9.01 3.38 18.38
C SER A 96 -8.27 3.77 17.11
N LEU A 97 -8.84 4.69 16.33
CA LEU A 97 -8.20 5.32 15.18
C LEU A 97 -7.77 6.75 15.54
N SER A 98 -6.47 6.98 15.47
CA SER A 98 -5.91 8.33 15.69
C SER A 98 -6.19 9.25 14.50
N LYS A 99 -6.29 10.56 14.78
CA LYS A 99 -6.37 11.59 13.74
C LYS A 99 -5.11 11.64 12.86
N GLU A 100 -4.00 11.13 13.35
CA GLU A 100 -2.72 11.07 12.64
C GLU A 100 -2.67 9.98 11.55
N LEU A 101 -3.64 9.06 11.55
CA LEU A 101 -3.69 7.93 10.61
C LEU A 101 -3.52 8.37 9.15
N MET A 102 -4.18 9.46 8.74
CA MET A 102 -4.08 9.95 7.36
C MET A 102 -2.68 10.47 7.03
N ALA A 103 -2.01 11.14 7.97
CA ALA A 103 -0.65 11.64 7.80
C ALA A 103 0.35 10.46 7.72
N VAL A 104 0.18 9.46 8.58
CA VAL A 104 0.99 8.23 8.59
C VAL A 104 0.81 7.44 7.30
N ALA A 105 -0.43 7.28 6.83
CA ALA A 105 -0.72 6.62 5.55
C ALA A 105 -0.08 7.37 4.37
N GLY A 106 -0.15 8.71 4.37
CA GLY A 106 0.47 9.55 3.35
C GLY A 106 2.01 9.41 3.33
N ASP A 107 2.66 9.34 4.48
CA ASP A 107 4.11 9.14 4.56
C ASP A 107 4.52 7.72 4.13
N ALA A 108 3.75 6.71 4.51
CA ALA A 108 3.96 5.34 4.07
C ALA A 108 3.82 5.21 2.54
N LEU A 109 2.78 5.82 1.96
CA LEU A 109 2.57 5.86 0.52
C LEU A 109 3.71 6.58 -0.21
N LYS A 110 4.15 7.72 0.29
CA LYS A 110 5.30 8.46 -0.25
C LYS A 110 6.56 7.60 -0.27
N THR A 111 6.84 6.90 0.83
CA THR A 111 7.99 5.98 0.93
C THR A 111 7.86 4.85 -0.09
N ASN A 112 6.68 4.26 -0.21
CA ASN A 112 6.39 3.18 -1.15
C ASN A 112 6.61 3.62 -2.60
N ILE A 113 6.02 4.74 -3.02
CA ILE A 113 6.17 5.29 -4.37
C ILE A 113 7.64 5.66 -4.67
N THR A 114 8.37 6.19 -3.69
CA THR A 114 9.79 6.50 -3.85
C THR A 114 10.63 5.24 -4.09
N THR A 115 10.28 4.14 -3.45
CA THR A 115 10.93 2.84 -3.67
C THR A 115 10.52 2.21 -5.01
N LEU A 116 9.25 2.35 -5.39
CA LEU A 116 8.72 1.80 -6.64
C LEU A 116 9.27 2.52 -7.87
N GLY A 117 9.47 3.84 -7.79
CA GLY A 117 9.86 4.68 -8.93
C GLY A 117 11.06 4.14 -9.71
N PRO A 118 12.22 3.90 -9.09
CA PRO A 118 13.40 3.37 -9.78
C PRO A 118 13.20 2.00 -10.43
N LEU A 119 12.21 1.21 -9.98
CA LEU A 119 11.95 -0.14 -10.47
C LEU A 119 11.08 -0.16 -11.73
N VAL A 120 10.25 0.88 -11.93
CA VAL A 120 9.21 0.86 -12.97
C VAL A 120 9.31 2.02 -13.97
N LEU A 121 9.88 3.15 -13.56
CA LEU A 121 9.96 4.33 -14.42
C LEU A 121 10.98 4.14 -15.54
N PRO A 122 10.69 4.63 -16.75
CA PRO A 122 11.67 4.69 -17.83
C PRO A 122 12.91 5.50 -17.42
N MET A 123 14.06 5.19 -18.01
CA MET A 123 15.33 5.87 -17.70
C MET A 123 15.25 7.38 -17.95
N SER A 124 14.47 7.82 -18.93
CA SER A 124 14.23 9.25 -19.20
C SER A 124 13.61 10.00 -18.02
N GLU A 125 12.59 9.40 -17.40
CA GLU A 125 11.92 9.96 -16.23
C GLU A 125 12.84 9.99 -15.00
N GLN A 126 13.59 8.91 -14.81
CA GLN A 126 14.59 8.82 -13.73
C GLN A 126 15.68 9.89 -13.90
N PHE A 127 16.15 10.10 -15.13
CA PHE A 127 17.17 11.10 -15.44
C PHE A 127 16.67 12.54 -15.18
N LEU A 128 15.45 12.86 -15.60
CA LEU A 128 14.81 14.17 -15.35
C LEU A 128 14.63 14.41 -13.85
N PHE A 129 14.18 13.41 -13.12
CA PHE A 129 14.05 13.50 -11.67
C PHE A 129 15.40 13.76 -11.01
N PHE A 130 16.43 12.99 -11.39
CA PHE A 130 17.79 13.14 -10.84
C PHE A 130 18.40 14.49 -11.20
N ALA A 131 18.27 14.95 -12.44
CA ALA A 131 18.76 16.25 -12.90
C ALA A 131 18.14 17.41 -12.12
N THR A 132 16.82 17.36 -11.86
CA THR A 132 16.14 18.38 -11.06
C THR A 132 16.55 18.34 -9.59
N LEU A 133 16.81 17.16 -9.05
CA LEU A 133 17.27 16.97 -7.67
C LEU A 133 18.68 17.54 -7.48
N VAL A 134 19.58 17.24 -8.41
CA VAL A 134 20.97 17.77 -8.45
C VAL A 134 20.94 19.28 -8.63
N GLY A 135 20.16 19.81 -9.58
CA GLY A 135 20.04 21.25 -9.82
C GLY A 135 19.55 22.02 -8.59
N ARG A 136 18.61 21.45 -7.83
CA ARG A 136 18.13 22.04 -6.57
C ARG A 136 19.19 22.00 -5.46
N LYS A 137 19.89 20.86 -5.32
CA LYS A 137 20.82 20.63 -4.22
C LYS A 137 22.17 21.32 -4.43
N LEU A 138 22.70 21.30 -5.66
CA LEU A 138 23.99 21.91 -5.98
C LEU A 138 23.87 23.41 -6.35
N LEU A 139 22.91 23.76 -7.22
CA LEU A 139 22.78 25.10 -7.75
C LEU A 139 21.87 26.01 -6.91
N LYS A 140 21.27 25.46 -5.80
CA LYS A 140 20.29 26.18 -4.95
C LYS A 140 19.17 26.86 -5.76
N ALA A 141 18.92 26.38 -6.98
CA ALA A 141 17.93 26.94 -7.87
C ALA A 141 16.51 26.70 -7.32
N LYS A 142 15.64 27.72 -7.37
CA LYS A 142 14.23 27.63 -6.99
C LYS A 142 13.41 26.93 -8.08
N ILE A 143 13.86 25.76 -8.54
CA ILE A 143 13.17 24.95 -9.55
C ILE A 143 12.10 24.12 -8.84
N ARG A 144 10.90 24.04 -9.42
CA ARG A 144 9.85 23.15 -8.93
C ARG A 144 10.34 21.70 -9.01
N PRO A 145 10.10 20.86 -7.99
CA PRO A 145 10.49 19.46 -8.06
C PRO A 145 9.76 18.79 -9.23
N TYR A 146 10.51 18.07 -10.04
CA TYR A 146 9.92 17.24 -11.09
C TYR A 146 9.18 16.07 -10.43
N ILE A 147 7.95 15.85 -10.84
CA ILE A 147 7.15 14.72 -10.41
C ILE A 147 7.08 13.76 -11.60
N PRO A 148 7.70 12.56 -11.52
CA PRO A 148 7.68 11.59 -12.61
C PRO A 148 6.27 11.17 -12.98
N ASP A 149 6.02 10.94 -14.27
CA ASP A 149 4.75 10.45 -14.75
C ASP A 149 4.71 8.91 -14.68
N PHE A 150 4.06 8.39 -13.65
CA PHE A 150 3.87 6.95 -13.46
C PHE A 150 2.90 6.32 -14.46
N LYS A 151 2.08 7.11 -15.17
CA LYS A 151 1.18 6.58 -16.21
C LYS A 151 1.95 6.00 -17.40
N SER A 152 3.18 6.44 -17.61
CA SER A 152 4.06 5.87 -18.64
C SER A 152 4.61 4.49 -18.27
N ALA A 153 4.55 4.10 -17.00
CA ALA A 153 5.11 2.85 -16.49
C ALA A 153 4.06 1.75 -16.34
N PHE A 154 2.86 2.08 -15.90
CA PHE A 154 1.77 1.13 -15.70
C PHE A 154 0.40 1.82 -15.74
N GLU A 155 -0.62 1.07 -16.13
CA GLU A 155 -1.99 1.60 -16.23
C GLU A 155 -2.76 1.53 -14.91
N HIS A 156 -2.38 0.60 -14.02
CA HIS A 156 -3.08 0.33 -12.78
C HIS A 156 -2.10 0.31 -11.60
N PHE A 157 -2.44 1.08 -10.58
CA PHE A 157 -1.76 1.11 -9.30
C PHE A 157 -2.74 0.68 -8.21
N CYS A 158 -2.43 -0.42 -7.52
CA CYS A 158 -3.25 -0.99 -6.45
C CYS A 158 -2.55 -0.78 -5.11
N ILE A 159 -3.29 -0.25 -4.13
CA ILE A 159 -2.84 -0.02 -2.76
C ILE A 159 -3.58 -0.98 -1.83
#